data_7282082df309bc0469143a3e4d677045
#
_entry.id   7282082df309bc0469143a3e4d677045
#
_cell.length_a   1.000
_cell.length_b   1.000
_cell.length_c   1.000
_cell.angle_alpha   90.00
_cell.angle_beta   90.00
_cell.angle_gamma   90.00
#
_symmetry.space_group_name_H-M   'P 1'
#
loop_
_entity.id
_entity.type
_entity.pdbx_description
1 polymer ?
#
loop_
_entity_poly.entity_id
_entity_poly.type
_entity_poly.pdbx_seq_one_letter_code
_entity_poly.pdbx_strand_id
1 'polypeptide(L)'
;MRSIPQFLIAAPTSGSGKTTVSRGLMALFMKKGLKVQPFKCGPDYIDTKYHEAVCGRPSVNLDTFMASQEHVSSLYARYSADADVAVVEGMMGMYDGYDRDRGSSAEVARLLGIPVVLVADAKSAAYSMAPLLSGFINFRPDIRIAGVIFNRCLLYTS
;
A
#
# COMPACT_ATOMS: atom_id res chain seq x y z
N MET A 1 7.95 -21.19 -7.02
CA MET A 1 7.36 -20.31 -5.98
C MET A 1 5.87 -20.19 -6.22
N ARG A 2 5.05 -20.41 -5.21
CA ARG A 2 3.59 -20.17 -5.30
C ARG A 2 3.38 -18.67 -5.44
N SER A 3 2.74 -18.21 -6.53
CA SER A 3 2.33 -16.81 -6.66
C SER A 3 1.12 -16.59 -5.78
N ILE A 4 1.26 -15.75 -4.77
CA ILE A 4 0.15 -15.35 -3.89
C ILE A 4 -0.43 -14.01 -4.36
N PRO A 5 -1.71 -13.70 -4.10
CA PRO A 5 -2.24 -12.35 -4.21
C PRO A 5 -1.41 -11.37 -3.40
N GLN A 6 -1.04 -10.25 -4.01
CA GLN A 6 -0.17 -9.26 -3.39
C GLN A 6 -0.44 -7.87 -3.98
N PHE A 7 -0.44 -6.85 -3.16
CA PHE A 7 -0.64 -5.47 -3.60
C PHE A 7 -0.16 -4.47 -2.56
N LEU A 8 0.10 -3.26 -3.04
CA LEU A 8 0.47 -2.12 -2.20
C LEU A 8 -0.68 -1.12 -2.17
N ILE A 9 -1.02 -0.66 -0.97
CA ILE A 9 -2.01 0.40 -0.76
C ILE A 9 -1.28 1.73 -0.64
N ALA A 10 -1.53 2.63 -1.59
CA ALA A 10 -0.96 3.97 -1.61
C ALA A 10 -2.07 5.02 -1.66
N ALA A 11 -1.69 6.28 -1.60
CA ALA A 11 -2.61 7.41 -1.75
C ALA A 11 -1.93 8.57 -2.46
N PRO A 12 -2.67 9.48 -3.09
CA PRO A 12 -2.10 10.71 -3.65
C PRO A 12 -1.43 11.60 -2.60
N THR A 13 -1.98 11.63 -1.39
CA THR A 13 -1.48 12.47 -0.28
C THR A 13 -1.59 11.76 1.05
N SER A 14 -0.84 12.24 2.04
CA SER A 14 -1.03 11.83 3.44
C SER A 14 -2.44 12.14 3.92
N GLY A 15 -2.92 11.37 4.90
CA GLY A 15 -4.23 11.61 5.52
C GLY A 15 -5.42 11.13 4.69
N SER A 16 -5.23 10.48 3.54
CA SER A 16 -6.32 9.96 2.69
C SER A 16 -7.04 8.73 3.27
N GLY A 17 -6.53 8.16 4.36
CA GLY A 17 -7.13 7.02 5.05
C GLY A 17 -6.49 5.67 4.69
N LYS A 18 -5.25 5.66 4.19
CA LYS A 18 -4.51 4.41 3.87
C LYS A 18 -4.52 3.42 5.03
N THR A 19 -4.14 3.86 6.22
CA THR A 19 -4.03 3.00 7.40
C THR A 19 -5.37 2.34 7.75
N THR A 20 -6.47 3.09 7.72
CA THR A 20 -7.80 2.55 7.98
C THR A 20 -8.20 1.51 6.93
N VAL A 21 -7.98 1.81 5.65
CA VAL A 21 -8.30 0.90 4.53
C VAL A 21 -7.42 -0.35 4.59
N SER A 22 -6.11 -0.19 4.80
CA SER A 22 -5.18 -1.32 4.91
C SER A 22 -5.58 -2.28 6.01
N ARG A 23 -5.84 -1.74 7.21
CA ARG A 23 -6.27 -2.53 8.38
C ARG A 23 -7.62 -3.20 8.15
N GLY A 24 -8.56 -2.49 7.52
CA GLY A 24 -9.87 -3.04 7.19
C GLY A 24 -9.77 -4.22 6.22
N LEU A 25 -8.94 -4.12 5.18
CA LEU A 25 -8.70 -5.21 4.23
C LEU A 25 -7.97 -6.39 4.87
N MET A 26 -6.94 -6.12 5.69
CA MET A 26 -6.25 -7.16 6.44
C MET A 26 -7.23 -7.93 7.35
N ALA A 27 -8.06 -7.21 8.11
CA ALA A 27 -9.08 -7.82 8.97
C ALA A 27 -10.11 -8.64 8.18
N LEU A 28 -10.53 -8.15 7.02
CA LEU A 28 -11.45 -8.88 6.13
C LEU A 28 -10.84 -10.19 5.62
N PHE A 29 -9.57 -10.18 5.21
CA PHE A 29 -8.88 -11.39 4.77
C PHE A 29 -8.68 -12.38 5.92
N MET A 30 -8.31 -11.89 7.10
CA MET A 30 -8.23 -12.72 8.31
C MET A 30 -9.57 -13.35 8.65
N LYS A 31 -10.67 -12.61 8.56
CA LYS A 31 -12.03 -13.14 8.78
C LYS A 31 -12.40 -14.21 7.75
N LYS A 32 -11.83 -14.18 6.55
CA LYS A 32 -11.99 -15.20 5.53
C LYS A 32 -11.08 -16.42 5.73
N GLY A 33 -10.32 -16.48 6.81
CA GLY A 33 -9.40 -17.58 7.14
C GLY A 33 -8.08 -17.57 6.37
N LEU A 34 -7.72 -16.44 5.72
CA LEU A 34 -6.47 -16.31 4.98
C LEU A 34 -5.32 -15.91 5.92
N LYS A 35 -4.14 -16.46 5.68
CA LYS A 35 -2.90 -16.02 6.33
C LYS A 35 -2.42 -14.73 5.65
N VAL A 36 -2.62 -13.61 6.32
CA VAL A 36 -2.21 -12.30 5.81
C VAL A 36 -0.81 -11.96 6.28
N GLN A 37 0.10 -11.66 5.34
CA GLN A 37 1.40 -11.08 5.69
C GLN A 37 1.36 -9.57 5.48
N PRO A 38 1.42 -8.79 6.57
CA PRO A 38 1.46 -7.35 6.50
C PRO A 38 2.89 -6.84 6.31
N PHE A 39 3.00 -5.73 5.55
CA PHE A 39 4.21 -4.95 5.38
C PHE A 39 3.90 -3.46 5.44
N LYS A 40 4.90 -2.67 5.77
CA LYS A 40 4.85 -1.21 5.79
C LYS A 40 6.00 -0.61 5.00
N CYS A 41 5.74 0.32 4.09
CA CYS A 41 6.80 1.11 3.46
C CYS A 41 7.42 2.07 4.48
N GLY A 42 8.74 2.17 4.45
CA GLY A 42 9.50 3.07 5.30
C GLY A 42 9.65 2.62 6.75
N PRO A 43 10.34 3.42 7.58
CA PRO A 43 10.67 3.10 8.97
C PRO A 43 9.52 3.52 9.91
N ASP A 44 8.40 2.83 9.88
CA ASP A 44 7.24 3.10 10.71
C ASP A 44 7.08 2.04 11.81
N TYR A 45 7.03 2.48 13.07
CA TYR A 45 6.89 1.61 14.24
C TYR A 45 5.48 1.61 14.84
N ILE A 46 4.61 2.50 14.41
CA ILE A 46 3.24 2.64 14.92
C ILE A 46 2.28 1.77 14.10
N ASP A 47 2.26 1.97 12.79
CA ASP A 47 1.37 1.23 11.89
C ASP A 47 1.66 -0.27 11.91
N THR A 48 2.94 -0.66 12.01
CA THR A 48 3.35 -2.07 12.14
C THR A 48 2.72 -2.75 13.35
N LYS A 49 2.59 -2.07 14.48
CA LYS A 49 1.93 -2.62 15.68
C LYS A 49 0.44 -2.86 15.47
N TYR A 50 -0.23 -1.96 14.75
CA TYR A 50 -1.63 -2.16 14.38
C TYR A 50 -1.80 -3.33 13.41
N HIS A 51 -0.90 -3.49 12.44
CA HIS A 51 -0.90 -4.63 11.54
C HIS A 51 -0.73 -5.95 12.29
N GLU A 52 0.23 -6.00 13.21
CA GLU A 52 0.47 -7.18 14.06
C GLU A 52 -0.77 -7.56 14.87
N ALA A 53 -1.43 -6.57 15.47
CA ALA A 53 -2.65 -6.79 16.23
C ALA A 53 -3.80 -7.37 15.40
N VAL A 54 -3.89 -6.99 14.12
CA VAL A 54 -4.92 -7.48 13.20
C VAL A 54 -4.57 -8.85 12.63
N CYS A 55 -3.32 -9.05 12.20
CA CYS A 55 -2.90 -10.23 11.43
C CYS A 55 -2.33 -11.36 12.30
N GLY A 56 -2.01 -11.09 13.57
CA GLY A 56 -1.34 -12.06 14.45
C GLY A 56 0.06 -12.46 13.99
N ARG A 57 0.68 -11.65 13.12
CA ARG A 57 2.00 -11.87 12.53
C ARG A 57 2.81 -10.57 12.55
N PRO A 58 4.15 -10.64 12.65
CA PRO A 58 4.99 -9.45 12.56
C PRO A 58 4.78 -8.70 11.24
N SER A 59 4.59 -7.40 11.33
CA SER A 59 4.61 -6.51 10.17
C SER A 59 6.03 -6.04 9.91
N VAL A 60 6.49 -6.13 8.65
CA VAL A 60 7.87 -5.88 8.28
C VAL A 60 7.98 -4.55 7.54
N ASN A 61 8.92 -3.72 7.98
CA ASN A 61 9.25 -2.48 7.29
C ASN A 61 10.04 -2.75 6.01
N LEU A 62 9.58 -2.20 4.89
CA LEU A 62 10.23 -2.22 3.59
C LEU A 62 10.79 -0.82 3.33
N ASP A 63 12.03 -0.59 3.75
CA ASP A 63 12.67 0.71 3.74
C ASP A 63 13.88 0.71 2.80
N THR A 64 13.73 1.30 1.62
CA THR A 64 14.79 1.42 0.61
C THR A 64 15.75 2.59 0.86
N PHE A 65 15.52 3.39 1.90
CA PHE A 65 16.45 4.43 2.34
C PHE A 65 17.55 3.86 3.27
N MET A 66 17.13 3.02 4.24
CA MET A 66 18.05 2.46 5.23
C MET A 66 18.63 1.10 4.84
N ALA A 67 18.01 0.41 3.88
CA ALA A 67 18.40 -0.92 3.44
C ALA A 67 18.57 -0.99 1.92
N SER A 68 19.39 -1.92 1.44
CA SER A 68 19.54 -2.16 0.01
C SER A 68 18.27 -2.74 -0.61
N GLN A 69 18.08 -2.54 -1.90
CA GLN A 69 16.94 -3.10 -2.64
C GLN A 69 16.92 -4.63 -2.60
N GLU A 70 18.08 -5.26 -2.63
CA GLU A 70 18.24 -6.71 -2.51
C GLU A 70 17.77 -7.20 -1.14
N HIS A 71 18.10 -6.47 -0.08
CA HIS A 71 17.68 -6.80 1.28
C HIS A 71 16.16 -6.68 1.42
N VAL A 72 15.57 -5.58 0.94
CA VAL A 72 14.12 -5.36 0.96
C VAL A 72 13.40 -6.47 0.20
N SER A 73 13.87 -6.84 -1.00
CA SER A 73 13.30 -7.93 -1.79
C SER A 73 13.39 -9.27 -1.08
N SER A 74 14.53 -9.54 -0.43
CA SER A 74 14.77 -10.76 0.35
C SER A 74 13.84 -10.87 1.56
N LEU A 75 13.66 -9.78 2.31
CA LEU A 75 12.72 -9.71 3.42
C LEU A 75 11.28 -9.98 2.94
N TYR A 76 10.88 -9.32 1.86
CA TYR A 76 9.55 -9.51 1.30
C TYR A 76 9.30 -10.98 0.90
N ALA A 77 10.21 -11.58 0.15
CA ALA A 77 10.11 -12.97 -0.26
C ALA A 77 10.06 -13.93 0.93
N ARG A 78 10.93 -13.73 1.92
CA ARG A 78 11.02 -14.56 3.12
C ARG A 78 9.71 -14.55 3.93
N TYR A 79 9.17 -13.37 4.22
CA TYR A 79 7.98 -13.26 5.06
C TYR A 79 6.68 -13.61 4.32
N SER A 80 6.67 -13.50 2.98
CA SER A 80 5.51 -13.89 2.17
C SER A 80 5.43 -15.39 1.88
N ALA A 81 6.48 -16.15 2.14
CA ALA A 81 6.63 -17.52 1.68
C ALA A 81 5.51 -18.49 2.11
N ASP A 82 4.96 -18.30 3.31
CA ASP A 82 3.91 -19.14 3.89
C ASP A 82 2.55 -18.41 3.99
N ALA A 83 2.43 -17.23 3.41
CA ALA A 83 1.21 -16.44 3.41
C ALA A 83 0.25 -16.84 2.28
N ASP A 84 -1.03 -16.53 2.47
CA ASP A 84 -2.05 -16.64 1.42
C ASP A 84 -2.25 -15.32 0.67
N VAL A 85 -1.95 -14.19 1.32
CA VAL A 85 -1.99 -12.85 0.74
C VAL A 85 -0.96 -11.95 1.41
N ALA A 86 -0.31 -11.09 0.63
CA ALA A 86 0.60 -10.06 1.12
C ALA A 86 0.00 -8.66 0.90
N VAL A 87 -0.06 -7.86 1.96
CA VAL A 87 -0.57 -6.49 1.93
C VAL A 87 0.51 -5.54 2.39
N VAL A 88 0.91 -4.64 1.50
CA VAL A 88 1.90 -3.60 1.79
C VAL A 88 1.17 -2.27 2.00
N GLU A 89 1.31 -1.65 3.15
CA GLU A 89 0.82 -0.29 3.37
C GLU A 89 1.91 0.72 3.00
N GLY A 90 1.58 1.63 2.09
CA GLY A 90 2.43 2.74 1.68
C GLY A 90 2.58 3.82 2.77
N MET A 91 3.51 4.71 2.57
CA MET A 91 3.73 5.89 3.40
C MET A 91 3.51 7.17 2.61
N MET A 92 3.20 8.28 3.27
CA MET A 92 3.03 9.63 2.68
C MET A 92 2.18 9.60 1.40
N GLY A 93 2.43 10.47 0.44
CA GLY A 93 1.94 10.34 -0.92
C GLY A 93 2.71 9.27 -1.68
N MET A 94 2.08 8.64 -2.66
CA MET A 94 2.62 7.49 -3.38
C MET A 94 4.03 7.73 -3.96
N TYR A 95 4.27 8.94 -4.47
CA TYR A 95 5.53 9.34 -5.10
C TYR A 95 6.46 10.17 -4.20
N ASP A 96 6.06 10.38 -2.93
CA ASP A 96 6.83 11.19 -1.99
C ASP A 96 7.95 10.34 -1.37
N GLY A 97 9.18 10.67 -1.70
CA GLY A 97 10.40 10.07 -1.18
C GLY A 97 11.36 11.12 -0.64
N TYR A 98 12.58 10.71 -0.28
CA TYR A 98 13.62 11.62 0.21
C TYR A 98 14.34 12.37 -0.92
N ASP A 99 14.31 11.83 -2.13
CA ASP A 99 14.81 12.45 -3.36
C ASP A 99 13.87 12.05 -4.50
N ARG A 100 12.89 12.90 -4.80
CA ARG A 100 11.78 12.58 -5.71
C ARG A 100 11.07 11.30 -5.25
N ASP A 101 11.00 10.28 -6.13
CA ASP A 101 10.36 9.00 -5.81
C ASP A 101 11.29 7.96 -5.14
N ARG A 102 12.56 8.31 -4.86
CA ARG A 102 13.48 7.42 -4.13
C ARG A 102 13.07 7.30 -2.67
N GLY A 103 12.93 6.08 -2.18
CA GLY A 103 12.43 5.79 -0.83
C GLY A 103 10.90 5.84 -0.73
N SER A 104 10.17 6.10 -1.83
CA SER A 104 8.72 6.20 -1.82
C SER A 104 8.02 4.85 -1.88
N SER A 105 6.70 4.88 -1.66
CA SER A 105 5.83 3.70 -1.88
C SER A 105 5.87 3.22 -3.34
N ALA A 106 6.03 4.14 -4.29
CA ALA A 106 6.16 3.83 -5.70
C ALA A 106 7.44 3.04 -6.01
N GLU A 107 8.56 3.41 -5.39
CA GLU A 107 9.80 2.64 -5.53
C GLU A 107 9.66 1.22 -5.02
N VAL A 108 9.04 1.03 -3.86
CA VAL A 108 8.80 -0.30 -3.29
C VAL A 108 7.88 -1.13 -4.21
N ALA A 109 6.80 -0.54 -4.73
CA ALA A 109 5.91 -1.24 -5.66
C ALA A 109 6.64 -1.70 -6.94
N ARG A 110 7.47 -0.84 -7.50
CA ARG A 110 8.30 -1.13 -8.69
C ARG A 110 9.32 -2.22 -8.39
N LEU A 111 10.05 -2.09 -7.29
CA LEU A 111 11.07 -3.06 -6.87
C LEU A 111 10.50 -4.48 -6.72
N LEU A 112 9.32 -4.58 -6.12
CA LEU A 112 8.67 -5.86 -5.85
C LEU A 112 7.81 -6.36 -7.02
N GLY A 113 7.57 -5.51 -8.04
CA GLY A 113 6.71 -5.85 -9.17
C GLY A 113 5.24 -6.07 -8.79
N ILE A 114 4.78 -5.44 -7.71
CA ILE A 114 3.41 -5.60 -7.21
C ILE A 114 2.48 -4.47 -7.66
N PRO A 115 1.18 -4.77 -7.89
CA PRO A 115 0.22 -3.75 -8.25
C PRO A 115 -0.10 -2.81 -7.08
N VAL A 116 -0.51 -1.60 -7.42
CA VAL A 116 -0.92 -0.58 -6.45
C VAL A 116 -2.44 -0.41 -6.48
N VAL A 117 -3.03 -0.30 -5.30
CA VAL A 117 -4.41 0.18 -5.10
C VAL A 117 -4.32 1.57 -4.46
N LEU A 118 -4.87 2.58 -5.14
CA LEU A 118 -4.89 3.96 -4.62
C LEU A 118 -6.10 4.18 -3.71
N VAL A 119 -5.86 4.76 -2.55
CA VAL A 119 -6.91 5.29 -1.67
C VAL A 119 -7.00 6.78 -1.91
N ALA A 120 -8.06 7.22 -2.57
CA ALA A 120 -8.31 8.60 -2.92
C ALA A 120 -9.31 9.24 -1.96
N ASP A 121 -8.94 10.37 -1.36
CA ASP A 121 -9.85 11.16 -0.51
C ASP A 121 -10.83 11.95 -1.40
N ALA A 122 -12.08 11.54 -1.39
CA ALA A 122 -13.16 12.15 -2.17
C ALA A 122 -14.09 13.06 -1.35
N LYS A 123 -13.65 13.51 -0.16
CA LYS A 123 -14.48 14.30 0.76
C LYS A 123 -15.08 15.56 0.13
N SER A 124 -14.34 16.22 -0.75
CA SER A 124 -14.76 17.49 -1.35
C SER A 124 -14.53 17.51 -2.86
N ALA A 125 -14.54 16.34 -3.50
CA ALA A 125 -14.32 16.20 -4.92
C ALA A 125 -15.29 15.20 -5.54
N ALA A 126 -15.70 15.47 -6.77
CA ALA A 126 -16.52 14.60 -7.59
C ALA A 126 -15.78 14.30 -8.89
N TYR A 127 -16.22 14.84 -10.00
CA TYR A 127 -15.59 14.60 -11.32
C TYR A 127 -14.12 15.06 -11.40
N SER A 128 -13.71 16.04 -10.58
CA SER A 128 -12.30 16.48 -10.50
C SER A 128 -11.34 15.39 -10.00
N MET A 129 -11.83 14.29 -9.46
CA MET A 129 -11.00 13.11 -9.16
C MET A 129 -10.49 12.43 -10.44
N ALA A 130 -11.19 12.54 -11.56
CA ALA A 130 -10.79 11.89 -12.81
C ALA A 130 -9.43 12.39 -13.35
N PRO A 131 -9.17 13.70 -13.52
CA PRO A 131 -7.87 14.19 -13.95
C PRO A 131 -6.76 13.91 -12.93
N LEU A 132 -7.05 13.97 -11.62
CA LEU A 132 -6.07 13.62 -10.59
C LEU A 132 -5.65 12.15 -10.73
N LEU A 133 -6.60 11.24 -10.81
CA LEU A 133 -6.34 9.80 -10.96
C LEU A 133 -5.66 9.50 -12.30
N SER A 134 -6.08 10.15 -13.38
CA SER A 134 -5.43 10.01 -14.69
C SER A 134 -3.96 10.41 -14.62
N GLY A 135 -3.63 11.48 -13.87
CA GLY A 135 -2.25 11.86 -13.61
C GLY A 135 -1.46 10.77 -12.91
N PHE A 136 -1.99 10.23 -11.82
CA PHE A 136 -1.33 9.15 -11.06
C PHE A 136 -1.15 7.87 -11.89
N ILE A 137 -2.16 7.47 -12.64
CA ILE A 137 -2.14 6.24 -13.46
C ILE A 137 -1.12 6.33 -14.59
N ASN A 138 -0.99 7.50 -15.20
CA ASN A 138 -0.16 7.68 -16.39
C ASN A 138 1.24 8.26 -16.09
N PHE A 139 1.50 8.69 -14.86
CA PHE A 139 2.77 9.35 -14.50
C PHE A 139 3.99 8.42 -14.62
N ARG A 140 3.83 7.16 -14.23
CA ARG A 140 4.90 6.16 -14.25
C ARG A 140 4.40 4.88 -14.91
N PRO A 141 4.81 4.62 -16.16
CA PRO A 141 4.38 3.43 -16.91
C PRO A 141 4.94 2.11 -16.35
N ASP A 142 6.01 2.18 -15.55
CA ASP A 142 6.64 1.05 -14.87
C ASP A 142 5.95 0.64 -13.55
N ILE A 143 4.86 1.33 -13.18
CA ILE A 143 4.06 1.03 -11.99
C ILE A 143 2.61 0.79 -12.39
N ARG A 144 2.09 -0.39 -12.05
CA ARG A 144 0.70 -0.74 -12.36
C ARG A 144 -0.24 -0.32 -11.24
N ILE A 145 -1.07 0.69 -11.46
CA ILE A 145 -2.21 1.00 -10.60
C ILE A 145 -3.37 0.11 -11.03
N ALA A 146 -3.75 -0.84 -10.17
CA ALA A 146 -4.74 -1.87 -10.49
C ALA A 146 -6.16 -1.51 -10.05
N GLY A 147 -6.31 -0.51 -9.19
CA GLY A 147 -7.61 -0.06 -8.70
C GLY A 147 -7.55 1.19 -7.85
N VAL A 148 -8.71 1.75 -7.59
CA VAL A 148 -8.90 2.93 -6.75
C VAL A 148 -10.01 2.67 -5.75
N ILE A 149 -9.77 3.05 -4.50
CA ILE A 149 -10.78 3.07 -3.43
C ILE A 149 -11.06 4.53 -3.10
N PHE A 150 -12.29 4.97 -3.36
CA PHE A 150 -12.73 6.29 -2.95
C PHE A 150 -13.11 6.26 -1.48
N ASN A 151 -12.41 7.05 -0.68
CA ASN A 151 -12.66 7.19 0.75
C ASN A 151 -13.33 8.53 1.04
N ARG A 152 -14.13 8.60 2.10
CA ARG A 152 -14.83 9.81 2.55
C ARG A 152 -15.77 10.41 1.49
N CYS A 153 -16.34 9.58 0.63
CA CYS A 153 -17.33 10.06 -0.34
C CYS A 153 -18.52 10.68 0.40
N LEU A 154 -18.79 11.94 0.13
CA LEU A 154 -20.04 12.57 0.54
C LEU A 154 -21.07 12.25 -0.53
N LEU A 155 -21.90 11.25 -0.28
CA LEU A 155 -23.09 11.01 -1.08
C LEU A 155 -24.12 12.07 -0.67
N TYR A 156 -24.26 13.11 -1.47
CA TYR A 156 -25.47 13.94 -1.41
C TYR A 156 -26.59 13.15 -2.04
N THR A 157 -27.37 12.47 -1.22
CA THR A 157 -28.71 12.04 -1.63
C THR A 157 -29.59 13.29 -1.53
N SER A 158 -29.80 13.98 -2.62
CA SER A 158 -30.92 14.90 -2.79
C SER A 158 -32.16 14.09 -3.14
#